data_9768a020d09ba41c0faf91246266cb66
#
_entry.id   9768a020d09ba41c0faf91246266cb66
#
_cell.length_a   1.000
_cell.length_b   1.000
_cell.length_c   1.000
_cell.angle_alpha   90.00
_cell.angle_beta   90.00
_cell.angle_gamma   90.00
#
_symmetry.space_group_name_H-M   'P 1'
#
loop_
_entity.id
_entity.type
_entity.pdbx_description
1 polymer ?
#
loop_
_entity_poly.entity_id
_entity_poly.type
_entity_poly.pdbx_seq_one_letter_code
_entity_poly.pdbx_strand_id
1 'polypeptide(L)'
;MSFLSSPYMSSFVGFESLFDEIERMSSVKQPSYPAYDIRKISNNSFLIVLALAGFSADDLVIEATSSELVIYGNGDKNGQHEYIHKGIAKRAFTKTF
;
A
#
# COMPACT_ATOMS: atom_id res chain seq x y z
N MET A 1 4.34 10.33 1.39
CA MET A 1 4.65 8.90 1.56
C MET A 1 3.99 8.38 2.81
N SER A 2 3.33 7.30 2.70
CA SER A 2 2.65 6.65 3.81
C SER A 2 3.23 5.24 4.00
N PHE A 3 3.34 4.78 5.23
CA PHE A 3 3.84 3.44 5.50
C PHE A 3 3.03 2.76 6.59
N LEU A 4 3.01 1.44 6.54
CA LEU A 4 2.32 0.58 7.49
C LEU A 4 3.31 -0.38 8.13
N SER A 5 3.24 -0.51 9.43
CA SER A 5 3.99 -1.50 10.19
C SER A 5 3.01 -2.29 11.03
N SER A 6 3.04 -3.61 10.89
CA SER A 6 2.13 -4.46 11.63
C SER A 6 2.84 -5.70 12.15
N PRO A 7 3.10 -5.78 13.46
CA PRO A 7 3.63 -7.00 14.05
C PRO A 7 2.62 -8.15 14.05
N TYR A 8 1.35 -7.84 13.85
CA TYR A 8 0.28 -8.85 13.80
C TYR A 8 0.12 -9.47 12.42
N MET A 9 0.79 -8.94 11.41
CA MET A 9 0.68 -9.47 10.05
C MET A 9 1.08 -10.94 9.98
N SER A 10 2.09 -11.35 10.75
CA SER A 10 2.50 -12.74 10.83
C SER A 10 1.46 -13.66 11.46
N SER A 11 0.50 -13.11 12.22
CA SER A 11 -0.61 -13.87 12.80
C SER A 11 -1.77 -14.04 11.84
N PHE A 12 -1.95 -13.08 10.92
CA PHE A 12 -3.09 -13.07 9.99
C PHE A 12 -2.72 -13.65 8.63
N VAL A 13 -1.52 -13.36 8.16
CA VAL A 13 -1.03 -13.81 6.86
C VAL A 13 0.22 -14.64 7.09
N GLY A 14 0.24 -15.87 6.59
CA GLY A 14 1.41 -16.72 6.70
C GLY A 14 2.62 -16.09 6.00
N PHE A 15 3.77 -16.11 6.64
CA PHE A 15 4.99 -15.51 6.11
C PHE A 15 5.36 -16.05 4.74
N GLU A 16 5.32 -17.38 4.58
CA GLU A 16 5.68 -18.03 3.31
C GLU A 16 4.76 -17.58 2.19
N SER A 17 3.45 -17.51 2.47
CA SER A 17 2.48 -17.04 1.50
C SER A 17 2.71 -15.59 1.11
N LEU A 18 3.10 -14.75 2.07
CA LEU A 18 3.41 -13.36 1.81
C LEU A 18 4.64 -13.22 0.93
N PHE A 19 5.70 -13.98 1.20
CA PHE A 19 6.91 -13.97 0.38
C PHE A 19 6.64 -14.44 -1.04
N ASP A 20 5.84 -15.49 -1.21
CA ASP A 20 5.46 -15.98 -2.53
C ASP A 20 4.70 -14.92 -3.32
N GLU A 21 3.79 -14.21 -2.67
CA GLU A 21 3.06 -13.10 -3.28
C GLU A 21 4.00 -11.97 -3.71
N ILE A 22 4.96 -11.61 -2.85
CA ILE A 22 5.92 -10.57 -3.15
C ILE A 22 6.77 -10.94 -4.36
N GLU A 23 7.28 -12.16 -4.41
CA GLU A 23 8.08 -12.63 -5.54
C GLU A 23 7.28 -12.62 -6.84
N ARG A 24 6.04 -13.08 -6.79
CA ARG A 24 5.17 -13.07 -7.95
C ARG A 24 4.87 -11.65 -8.42
N MET A 25 4.59 -10.73 -7.50
CA MET A 25 4.30 -9.35 -7.84
C MET A 25 5.54 -8.64 -8.41
N SER A 26 6.72 -8.92 -7.87
CA SER A 26 7.96 -8.31 -8.35
C SER A 26 8.39 -8.80 -9.72
N SER A 27 7.89 -9.95 -10.16
CA SER A 27 8.17 -10.47 -11.51
C SER A 27 7.30 -9.83 -12.58
N VAL A 28 6.25 -9.13 -12.20
CA VAL A 28 5.37 -8.43 -13.13
C VAL A 28 6.05 -7.16 -13.59
N LYS A 29 6.22 -7.00 -14.89
CA LYS A 29 6.96 -5.87 -15.49
C LYS A 29 6.20 -4.56 -15.49
N GLN A 30 4.89 -4.59 -15.30
CA GLN A 30 4.09 -3.37 -15.29
C GLN A 30 4.14 -2.73 -13.90
N PRO A 31 4.49 -1.44 -13.82
CA PRO A 31 4.47 -0.76 -12.54
C PRO A 31 3.04 -0.72 -12.01
N SER A 32 2.85 -1.16 -10.79
CA SER A 32 1.56 -1.07 -10.12
C SER A 32 1.49 0.26 -9.36
N TYR A 33 0.30 0.83 -9.33
CA TYR A 33 0.05 2.04 -8.56
C TYR A 33 -0.68 1.68 -7.28
N PRO A 34 -0.26 2.20 -6.15
CA PRO A 34 0.96 2.98 -5.94
C PRO A 34 2.22 2.09 -5.89
N ALA A 35 3.37 2.69 -6.15
CA ALA A 35 4.64 2.01 -5.95
C ALA A 35 4.82 1.70 -4.47
N TYR A 36 5.41 0.58 -4.15
CA TYR A 36 5.56 0.15 -2.76
C TYR A 36 6.84 -0.63 -2.55
N ASP A 37 7.27 -0.62 -1.29
CA ASP A 37 8.37 -1.45 -0.79
C ASP A 37 7.84 -2.31 0.35
N ILE A 38 8.37 -3.50 0.48
CA ILE A 38 8.15 -4.33 1.66
C ILE A 38 9.51 -4.63 2.27
N ARG A 39 9.70 -4.23 3.52
CA ARG A 39 10.94 -4.40 4.24
C ARG A 39 10.74 -5.37 5.39
N LYS A 40 11.71 -6.25 5.58
CA LYS A 40 11.73 -7.11 6.75
C LYS A 40 12.44 -6.38 7.88
N ILE A 41 11.76 -6.16 8.98
CA ILE A 41 12.31 -5.49 10.15
C ILE A 41 12.91 -6.52 11.11
N SER A 42 12.19 -7.63 11.32
CA SER A 42 12.62 -8.73 12.16
C SER A 42 12.00 -10.02 11.63
N ASN A 43 12.21 -11.14 12.30
CA ASN A 43 11.64 -12.42 11.89
C ASN A 43 10.10 -12.40 11.89
N ASN A 44 9.50 -11.54 12.72
CA ASN A 44 8.06 -11.49 12.91
C ASN A 44 7.44 -10.14 12.52
N SER A 45 8.20 -9.24 11.88
CA SER A 45 7.71 -7.90 11.62
C SER A 45 8.12 -7.42 10.23
N PHE A 46 7.17 -6.84 9.52
CA PHE A 46 7.37 -6.27 8.20
C PHE A 46 6.89 -4.84 8.16
N LEU A 47 7.48 -4.05 7.29
CA LEU A 47 7.07 -2.69 7.02
C LEU A 47 6.68 -2.59 5.55
N ILE A 48 5.46 -2.14 5.31
CA ILE A 48 4.97 -1.86 3.96
C ILE A 48 5.01 -0.34 3.77
N VAL A 49 5.73 0.10 2.76
CA VAL A 49 5.88 1.51 2.42
C VAL A 49 5.21 1.76 1.09
N LEU A 50 4.28 2.70 1.06
CA LEU A 50 3.58 3.11 -0.14
C LEU A 50 3.95 4.53 -0.52
N ALA A 51 4.22 4.77 -1.80
CA ALA A 51 4.47 6.10 -2.31
C ALA A 51 3.12 6.78 -2.60
N LEU A 52 2.67 7.62 -1.67
CA LEU A 52 1.34 8.20 -1.68
C LEU A 52 1.40 9.73 -1.64
N ALA A 53 2.05 10.32 -2.64
CA ALA A 53 2.11 11.77 -2.77
C ALA A 53 0.68 12.32 -2.93
N GLY A 54 0.36 13.34 -2.13
CA GLY A 54 -0.94 14.00 -2.19
C GLY A 54 -2.02 13.36 -1.31
N PHE A 55 -1.74 12.20 -0.70
CA PHE A 55 -2.70 11.54 0.19
C PHE A 55 -2.52 12.02 1.63
N SER A 56 -3.64 12.14 2.33
CA SER A 56 -3.67 12.28 3.79
C SER A 56 -4.11 10.95 4.40
N ALA A 57 -3.96 10.82 5.72
CA ALA A 57 -4.39 9.61 6.42
C ALA A 57 -5.89 9.36 6.25
N ASP A 58 -6.69 10.41 6.14
CA ASP A 58 -8.13 10.30 5.96
C ASP A 58 -8.53 9.72 4.60
N ASP A 59 -7.62 9.74 3.64
CA ASP A 59 -7.85 9.17 2.31
C ASP A 59 -7.65 7.67 2.26
N LEU A 60 -7.21 7.06 3.35
CA LEU A 60 -6.83 5.65 3.39
C LEU A 60 -7.74 4.86 4.32
N VAL A 61 -8.08 3.65 3.89
CA VAL A 61 -8.76 2.65 4.71
C VAL A 61 -7.94 1.37 4.66
N ILE A 62 -7.67 0.80 5.82
CA ILE A 62 -6.86 -0.40 5.94
C ILE A 62 -7.68 -1.47 6.64
N GLU A 63 -7.81 -2.62 6.00
CA GLU A 63 -8.52 -3.77 6.54
C GLU A 63 -7.60 -4.98 6.58
N ALA A 64 -7.54 -5.63 7.72
CA ALA A 64 -6.76 -6.85 7.90
C ALA A 64 -7.66 -8.00 8.31
N THR A 65 -7.52 -9.13 7.62
CA THR A 65 -8.20 -10.37 7.95
C THR A 65 -7.15 -11.42 8.30
N SER A 66 -7.59 -12.66 8.55
CA SER A 66 -6.67 -13.75 8.83
C SER A 66 -5.79 -14.15 7.63
N SER A 67 -6.15 -13.72 6.42
CA SER A 67 -5.46 -14.12 5.19
C SER A 67 -5.02 -12.95 4.32
N GLU A 68 -5.51 -11.74 4.57
CA GLU A 68 -5.27 -10.60 3.68
C GLU A 68 -5.10 -9.31 4.44
N LEU A 69 -4.30 -8.44 3.85
CA LEU A 69 -4.24 -7.02 4.21
C LEU A 69 -4.66 -6.23 2.98
N VAL A 70 -5.70 -5.43 3.11
CA VAL A 70 -6.25 -4.64 2.01
C VAL A 70 -6.14 -3.16 2.35
N ILE A 71 -5.59 -2.40 1.41
CA ILE A 71 -5.42 -0.96 1.56
C ILE A 71 -6.18 -0.27 0.44
N TYR A 72 -7.12 0.58 0.82
CA TYR A 72 -7.92 1.39 -0.10
C TYR A 72 -7.46 2.82 -0.04
N GLY A 73 -7.30 3.45 -1.20
CA GLY A 73 -7.01 4.86 -1.28
C GLY A 73 -8.04 5.59 -2.13
N ASN A 74 -8.48 6.74 -1.66
CA ASN A 74 -9.39 7.61 -2.39
C ASN A 74 -8.61 8.48 -3.37
N GLY A 75 -9.11 8.62 -4.60
CA GLY A 75 -8.51 9.49 -5.59
C GLY A 75 -8.83 10.96 -5.35
N ASP A 76 -8.34 11.80 -6.25
CA ASP A 76 -8.64 13.23 -6.21
C ASP A 76 -10.14 13.47 -6.34
N LYS A 77 -10.61 14.43 -5.55
CA LYS A 77 -11.96 14.97 -5.69
C LYS A 77 -11.89 16.23 -6.52
N ASN A 78 -12.62 16.25 -7.62
CA ASN A 78 -12.63 17.38 -8.53
C ASN A 78 -13.11 18.65 -7.84
N GLY A 79 -12.42 19.77 -8.12
CA GLY A 79 -12.85 21.08 -7.69
C GLY A 79 -12.52 21.47 -6.26
N GLN A 80 -11.75 20.68 -5.54
CA GLN A 80 -11.38 21.02 -4.16
C GLN A 80 -10.27 22.04 -4.04
N HIS A 81 -9.42 22.12 -5.05
CA HIS A 81 -8.25 23.01 -5.04
C HIS A 81 -8.11 23.71 -6.37
N GLU A 82 -7.58 24.92 -6.30
CA GLU A 82 -7.18 25.66 -7.47
C GLU A 82 -5.68 25.45 -7.70
N TYR A 83 -5.32 24.93 -8.88
CA TYR A 83 -3.93 24.63 -9.20
C TYR A 83 -3.36 25.60 -10.21
N ILE A 84 -2.16 26.10 -9.97
CA ILE A 84 -1.35 26.75 -10.98
C ILE A 84 -0.73 25.70 -11.89
N HIS A 85 -0.30 24.59 -11.28
CA HIS A 85 0.23 23.42 -11.96
C HIS A 85 -0.10 22.18 -11.13
N LYS A 86 -0.58 21.15 -11.80
CA LYS A 86 -0.86 19.88 -11.13
C LYS A 86 0.00 18.78 -11.73
N GLY A 87 1.05 18.38 -10.99
CA GLY A 87 1.97 17.33 -11.42
C GLY A 87 1.85 16.03 -10.61
N ILE A 88 1.04 16.02 -9.55
CA ILE A 88 0.87 14.85 -8.70
C ILE A 88 -0.40 14.11 -9.11
N ALA A 89 -0.25 12.88 -9.55
CA ALA A 89 -1.39 12.02 -9.87
C ALA A 89 -1.81 11.27 -8.60
N LYS A 90 -2.94 11.65 -8.04
CA LYS A 90 -3.56 10.98 -6.90
C LYS A 90 -4.71 10.13 -7.42
N ARG A 91 -4.50 8.83 -7.50
CA ARG A 91 -5.47 7.90 -8.07
C ARG A 91 -6.07 7.01 -7.01
N ALA A 92 -7.35 6.71 -7.14
CA ALA A 92 -7.97 5.69 -6.30
C ALA A 92 -7.31 4.33 -6.56
N PHE A 93 -7.11 3.57 -5.51
CA PHE A 93 -6.49 2.25 -5.63
C PHE A 93 -7.00 1.29 -4.58
N THR A 94 -6.81 0.00 -4.85
CA THR A 94 -6.99 -1.08 -3.89
C THR A 94 -5.78 -1.99 -3.99
N LYS A 95 -5.05 -2.15 -2.89
CA LYS A 95 -3.90 -3.06 -2.82
C LYS A 95 -4.21 -4.16 -1.83
N THR A 96 -3.97 -5.39 -2.24
CA THR A 96 -4.17 -6.58 -1.41
C THR A 96 -2.84 -7.32 -1.26
N PHE A 97 -2.49 -7.60 -0.01
CA PHE A 97 -1.30 -8.36 0.34
C PHE A 97 -1.62 -9.64 1.07
#